data_f804f06d1f63a354ab30b5d6a173414a
#
_entry.id   f804f06d1f63a354ab30b5d6a173414a
#
_cell.length_a   1.000
_cell.length_b   1.000
_cell.length_c   1.000
_cell.angle_alpha   90.00
_cell.angle_beta   90.00
_cell.angle_gamma   90.00
#
_symmetry.space_group_name_H-M   'P 1'
#
loop_
_entity.id
_entity.type
_entity.pdbx_description
1 polymer ?
#
loop_
_entity_poly.entity_id
_entity_poly.type
_entity_poly.pdbx_seq_one_letter_code
_entity_poly.pdbx_strand_id
1 'polypeptide(L)'
;MRISGVDHLGLTVTDLDRSTAWYSEHLDFEPFVRYSRADLGAEVQVLGRPDGSLRISLRRFAAGNREPFNELRVGMDHVALGVADADELATWQARLEASGVACDRTDQPELSIIVFRDPDNIQIELCTPLRAARRD
;
A
#
# COMPACT_ATOMS: atom_id res chain seq x y z
N MET A 1 21.01 -6.90 19.90
CA MET A 1 20.14 -5.95 19.17
C MET A 1 19.11 -6.74 18.39
N ARG A 2 17.84 -6.25 18.32
CA ARG A 2 16.74 -6.97 17.67
C ARG A 2 15.90 -5.96 16.85
N ILE A 3 15.61 -6.29 15.58
CA ILE A 3 14.60 -5.60 14.78
C ILE A 3 13.25 -6.22 15.15
N SER A 4 12.26 -5.41 15.50
CA SER A 4 10.93 -5.88 15.96
C SER A 4 9.90 -6.00 14.83
N GLY A 5 10.20 -5.49 13.64
CA GLY A 5 9.31 -5.54 12.48
C GLY A 5 9.46 -4.31 11.58
N VAL A 6 8.48 -4.10 10.70
CA VAL A 6 8.34 -2.89 9.89
C VAL A 6 7.63 -1.84 10.73
N ASP A 7 8.21 -0.65 10.89
CA ASP A 7 7.59 0.46 11.60
C ASP A 7 6.62 1.22 10.68
N HIS A 8 7.07 1.60 9.50
CA HIS A 8 6.24 2.27 8.49
C HIS A 8 6.80 2.04 7.09
N LEU A 9 5.99 2.33 6.09
CA LEU A 9 6.37 2.35 4.68
C LEU A 9 6.51 3.80 4.21
N GLY A 10 7.54 4.11 3.44
CA GLY A 10 7.72 5.40 2.79
C GLY A 10 7.47 5.25 1.28
N LEU A 11 6.48 5.98 0.76
CA LEU A 11 6.12 5.98 -0.65
C LEU A 11 6.35 7.36 -1.26
N THR A 12 7.04 7.43 -2.39
CA THR A 12 7.17 8.66 -3.17
C THR A 12 6.00 8.77 -4.11
N VAL A 13 5.28 9.89 -4.02
CA VAL A 13 4.08 10.16 -4.83
C VAL A 13 4.24 11.47 -5.60
N THR A 14 3.52 11.62 -6.69
CA THR A 14 3.56 12.82 -7.53
C THR A 14 2.64 13.92 -7.01
N ASP A 15 1.58 13.56 -6.28
CA ASP A 15 0.61 14.47 -5.68
C ASP A 15 0.16 13.96 -4.31
N LEU A 16 0.50 14.71 -3.24
CA LEU A 16 0.19 14.32 -1.86
C LEU A 16 -1.32 14.30 -1.58
N ASP A 17 -2.06 15.27 -2.09
CA ASP A 17 -3.48 15.41 -1.76
C ASP A 17 -4.29 14.31 -2.46
N ARG A 18 -3.99 14.03 -3.74
CA ARG A 18 -4.57 12.93 -4.49
C ARG A 18 -4.29 11.58 -3.83
N SER A 19 -3.03 11.32 -3.50
CA SER A 19 -2.66 10.03 -2.88
C SER A 19 -3.24 9.92 -1.47
N THR A 20 -3.24 10.99 -0.66
CA THR A 20 -3.88 10.99 0.66
C THR A 20 -5.36 10.62 0.57
N ALA A 21 -6.11 11.26 -0.33
CA ALA A 21 -7.53 10.96 -0.54
C ALA A 21 -7.73 9.50 -0.96
N TRP A 22 -6.92 9.01 -1.90
CA TRP A 22 -7.01 7.64 -2.40
C TRP A 22 -6.76 6.58 -1.30
N TYR A 23 -5.68 6.72 -0.53
CA TYR A 23 -5.38 5.78 0.57
C TYR A 23 -6.43 5.82 1.67
N SER A 24 -7.02 6.99 1.92
CA SER A 24 -8.11 7.13 2.91
C SER A 24 -9.40 6.49 2.43
N GLU A 25 -9.78 6.70 1.18
CA GLU A 25 -11.03 6.19 0.61
C GLU A 25 -11.01 4.68 0.43
N HIS A 26 -9.89 4.14 -0.09
CA HIS A 26 -9.83 2.76 -0.54
C HIS A 26 -9.22 1.79 0.48
N LEU A 27 -8.36 2.26 1.38
CA LEU A 27 -7.62 1.40 2.31
C LEU A 27 -7.78 1.77 3.79
N ASP A 28 -8.74 2.63 4.13
CA ASP A 28 -9.05 3.07 5.50
C ASP A 28 -7.86 3.67 6.26
N PHE A 29 -6.96 4.36 5.55
CA PHE A 29 -5.92 5.13 6.20
C PHE A 29 -6.44 6.52 6.59
N GLU A 30 -6.09 6.99 7.78
CA GLU A 30 -6.43 8.31 8.27
C GLU A 30 -5.22 9.25 8.23
N PRO A 31 -5.37 10.50 7.75
CA PRO A 31 -4.31 11.50 7.82
C PRO A 31 -3.95 11.81 9.27
N PHE A 32 -2.65 11.68 9.62
CA PHE A 32 -2.15 11.87 10.97
C PHE A 32 -1.39 13.17 11.14
N VAL A 33 -0.37 13.42 10.31
CA VAL A 33 0.43 14.65 10.36
C VAL A 33 0.99 14.98 8.98
N ARG A 34 1.07 16.29 8.68
CA ARG A 34 1.72 16.81 7.46
C ARG A 34 2.83 17.79 7.88
N TYR A 35 3.99 17.68 7.23
CA TYR A 35 5.13 18.55 7.50
C TYR A 35 6.08 18.62 6.31
N SER A 36 6.92 19.68 6.30
CA SER A 36 7.96 19.86 5.29
C SER A 36 9.30 19.36 5.80
N ARG A 37 10.07 18.74 4.93
CA ARG A 37 11.48 18.39 5.10
C ARG A 37 12.32 19.26 4.16
N ALA A 38 12.58 20.49 4.59
CA ALA A 38 13.31 21.48 3.80
C ALA A 38 14.72 20.99 3.41
N ASP A 39 15.36 20.23 4.29
CA ASP A 39 16.67 19.59 4.07
C ASP A 39 16.67 18.59 2.91
N LEU A 40 15.49 18.00 2.59
CA LEU A 40 15.29 17.06 1.49
C LEU A 40 14.51 17.67 0.32
N GLY A 41 14.02 18.88 0.43
CA GLY A 41 13.10 19.48 -0.54
C GLY A 41 11.80 18.67 -0.68
N ALA A 42 11.27 18.13 0.42
CA ALA A 42 10.14 17.23 0.40
C ALA A 42 9.00 17.71 1.30
N GLU A 43 7.77 17.54 0.82
CA GLU A 43 6.54 17.57 1.62
C GLU A 43 6.16 16.14 1.99
N VAL A 44 5.71 15.95 3.23
CA VAL A 44 5.40 14.64 3.80
C VAL A 44 4.00 14.65 4.40
N GLN A 45 3.21 13.65 4.08
CA GLN A 45 1.94 13.32 4.74
C GLN A 45 2.05 11.93 5.35
N VAL A 46 1.88 11.83 6.65
CA VAL A 46 1.80 10.54 7.35
C VAL A 46 0.34 10.14 7.49
N LEU A 47 0.06 8.91 7.13
CA LEU A 47 -1.23 8.27 7.31
C LEU A 47 -1.06 7.06 8.24
N GLY A 48 -2.09 6.73 9.00
CA GLY A 48 -2.10 5.55 9.87
C GLY A 48 -3.42 4.79 9.76
N ARG A 49 -3.39 3.49 9.96
CA ARG A 49 -4.62 2.74 10.16
C ARG A 49 -5.21 3.06 11.54
N PRO A 50 -6.56 3.11 11.69
CA PRO A 50 -7.20 3.43 12.98
C PRO A 50 -6.79 2.50 14.13
N ASP A 51 -6.49 1.25 13.81
CA ASP A 51 -6.04 0.23 14.75
C ASP A 51 -4.54 0.31 15.12
N GLY A 52 -3.80 1.23 14.49
CA GLY A 52 -2.36 1.41 14.69
C GLY A 52 -1.47 0.33 14.08
N SER A 53 -2.02 -0.61 13.31
CA SER A 53 -1.30 -1.76 12.75
C SER A 53 -0.25 -1.38 11.72
N LEU A 54 -0.48 -0.29 10.96
CA LEU A 54 0.41 0.16 9.90
C LEU A 54 0.34 1.67 9.74
N ARG A 55 1.51 2.27 9.45
CA ARG A 55 1.65 3.66 9.01
C ARG A 55 2.29 3.72 7.64
N ILE A 56 1.87 4.69 6.83
CA ILE A 56 2.53 5.05 5.59
C ILE A 56 2.94 6.52 5.61
N SER A 57 4.07 6.82 5.00
CA SER A 57 4.61 8.16 4.84
C SER A 57 4.65 8.49 3.36
N LEU A 58 3.67 9.24 2.87
CA LEU A 58 3.65 9.73 1.50
C LEU A 58 4.61 10.91 1.39
N ARG A 59 5.48 10.92 0.38
CA ARG A 59 6.47 11.96 0.16
C ARG A 59 6.42 12.49 -1.26
N ARG A 60 6.35 13.80 -1.38
CA ARG A 60 6.48 14.49 -2.66
C ARG A 60 7.76 15.31 -2.64
N PHE A 61 8.69 15.01 -3.53
CA PHE A 61 9.94 15.75 -3.67
C PHE A 61 9.78 16.86 -4.72
N ALA A 62 10.30 18.07 -4.41
CA ALA A 62 10.28 19.19 -5.36
C ALA A 62 11.09 18.89 -6.63
N ALA A 63 12.23 18.21 -6.48
CA ALA A 63 13.11 17.78 -7.57
C ALA A 63 12.78 16.37 -8.10
N GLY A 64 11.71 15.72 -7.60
CA GLY A 64 11.30 14.38 -8.04
C GLY A 64 10.83 14.41 -9.50
N ASN A 65 11.10 13.32 -10.23
CA ASN A 65 10.46 13.10 -11.50
C ASN A 65 8.96 12.81 -11.26
N ARG A 66 8.13 13.00 -12.26
CA ARG A 66 6.68 12.77 -12.19
C ARG A 66 6.24 11.56 -12.97
N GLU A 67 7.18 10.66 -13.26
CA GLU A 67 6.88 9.40 -13.92
C GLU A 67 6.16 8.45 -12.94
N PRO A 68 5.19 7.68 -13.43
CA PRO A 68 4.56 6.63 -12.64
C PRO A 68 5.59 5.60 -12.16
N PHE A 69 5.27 4.91 -11.09
CA PHE A 69 6.06 3.77 -10.60
C PHE A 69 6.16 2.70 -11.70
N ASN A 70 7.34 2.07 -11.73
CA ASN A 70 7.63 0.99 -12.67
C ASN A 70 8.48 -0.06 -11.95
N GLU A 71 7.91 -1.22 -11.72
CA GLU A 71 8.52 -2.36 -11.04
C GLU A 71 9.69 -3.00 -11.81
N LEU A 72 9.85 -2.67 -13.09
CA LEU A 72 11.02 -3.11 -13.88
C LEU A 72 12.31 -2.38 -13.51
N ARG A 73 12.23 -1.36 -12.66
CA ARG A 73 13.38 -0.68 -12.08
C ARG A 73 13.80 -1.39 -10.80
N VAL A 74 15.10 -1.57 -10.60
CA VAL A 74 15.65 -2.16 -9.37
C VAL A 74 15.19 -1.35 -8.15
N GLY A 75 14.53 -2.03 -7.21
CA GLY A 75 13.97 -1.42 -6.00
C GLY A 75 12.88 -2.28 -5.39
N MET A 76 11.96 -1.66 -4.68
CA MET A 76 10.77 -2.35 -4.17
C MET A 76 9.81 -2.61 -5.34
N ASP A 77 9.34 -3.84 -5.47
CA ASP A 77 8.41 -4.26 -6.50
C ASP A 77 6.96 -3.93 -6.10
N HIS A 78 6.54 -4.35 -4.91
CA HIS A 78 5.19 -4.15 -4.38
C HIS A 78 5.18 -4.05 -2.86
N VAL A 79 4.00 -3.73 -2.32
CA VAL A 79 3.68 -3.83 -0.90
C VAL A 79 2.51 -4.79 -0.74
N ALA A 80 2.72 -5.87 0.01
CA ALA A 80 1.66 -6.82 0.34
C ALA A 80 1.14 -6.58 1.77
N LEU A 81 -0.17 -6.41 1.92
CA LEU A 81 -0.88 -6.25 3.18
C LEU A 81 -1.70 -7.50 3.48
N GLY A 82 -1.58 -8.02 4.69
CA GLY A 82 -2.30 -9.22 5.11
C GLY A 82 -3.77 -8.95 5.42
N VAL A 83 -4.66 -9.85 4.99
CA VAL A 83 -6.05 -9.95 5.43
C VAL A 83 -6.25 -11.25 6.21
N ALA A 84 -7.32 -11.36 7.01
CA ALA A 84 -7.50 -12.51 7.90
C ALA A 84 -7.74 -13.82 7.13
N ASP A 85 -8.55 -13.78 6.07
CA ASP A 85 -8.96 -14.97 5.31
C ASP A 85 -9.45 -14.62 3.90
N ALA A 86 -9.97 -15.64 3.19
CA ALA A 86 -10.46 -15.51 1.83
C ALA A 86 -11.78 -14.72 1.73
N ASP A 87 -12.62 -14.73 2.78
CA ASP A 87 -13.88 -14.00 2.81
C ASP A 87 -13.62 -12.51 2.99
N GLU A 88 -12.67 -12.14 3.84
CA GLU A 88 -12.21 -10.76 3.98
C GLU A 88 -11.55 -10.28 2.68
N LEU A 89 -10.72 -11.11 2.03
CA LEU A 89 -10.12 -10.78 0.74
C LEU A 89 -11.19 -10.49 -0.33
N ALA A 90 -12.25 -11.31 -0.40
CA ALA A 90 -13.36 -11.11 -1.33
C ALA A 90 -14.14 -9.82 -1.01
N THR A 91 -14.30 -9.50 0.25
CA THR A 91 -14.95 -8.25 0.69
C THR A 91 -14.14 -7.03 0.26
N TRP A 92 -12.82 -7.05 0.43
CA TRP A 92 -11.92 -6.01 -0.05
C TRP A 92 -11.97 -5.86 -1.56
N GLN A 93 -11.92 -6.95 -2.30
CA GLN A 93 -12.02 -6.92 -3.77
C GLN A 93 -13.31 -6.25 -4.22
N ALA A 94 -14.45 -6.68 -3.69
CA ALA A 94 -15.75 -6.11 -4.04
C ALA A 94 -15.83 -4.60 -3.73
N ARG A 95 -15.28 -4.17 -2.60
CA ARG A 95 -15.22 -2.75 -2.22
C ARG A 95 -14.37 -1.92 -3.17
N LEU A 96 -13.16 -2.39 -3.49
CA LEU A 96 -12.24 -1.71 -4.41
C LEU A 96 -12.84 -1.59 -5.82
N GLU A 97 -13.40 -2.68 -6.36
CA GLU A 97 -14.05 -2.69 -7.67
C GLU A 97 -15.27 -1.77 -7.72
N ALA A 98 -16.10 -1.77 -6.66
CA ALA A 98 -17.25 -0.88 -6.57
C ALA A 98 -16.87 0.61 -6.55
N SER A 99 -15.67 0.95 -6.06
CA SER A 99 -15.12 2.31 -6.08
C SER A 99 -14.27 2.62 -7.33
N GLY A 100 -14.25 1.70 -8.31
CA GLY A 100 -13.58 1.91 -9.61
C GLY A 100 -12.10 1.53 -9.63
N VAL A 101 -11.59 0.89 -8.59
CA VAL A 101 -10.21 0.35 -8.57
C VAL A 101 -10.21 -1.05 -9.19
N ALA A 102 -9.49 -1.21 -10.31
CA ALA A 102 -9.34 -2.51 -10.94
C ALA A 102 -8.48 -3.43 -10.09
N CYS A 103 -8.92 -4.67 -9.90
CA CYS A 103 -8.22 -5.69 -9.14
C CYS A 103 -7.98 -6.95 -9.98
N ASP A 104 -6.75 -7.46 -9.95
CA ASP A 104 -6.40 -8.76 -10.50
C ASP A 104 -6.32 -9.77 -9.36
N ARG A 105 -7.13 -10.83 -9.42
CA ARG A 105 -7.15 -11.88 -8.40
C ARG A 105 -6.41 -13.12 -8.87
N THR A 106 -5.62 -13.68 -7.96
CA THR A 106 -4.96 -14.99 -8.14
C THR A 106 -5.20 -15.85 -6.90
N ASP A 107 -5.72 -17.07 -7.14
CA ASP A 107 -5.93 -18.06 -6.09
C ASP A 107 -4.94 -19.21 -6.30
N GLN A 108 -4.08 -19.45 -5.33
CA GLN A 108 -3.10 -20.53 -5.28
C GLN A 108 -3.43 -21.47 -4.11
N PRO A 109 -2.94 -22.71 -4.10
CA PRO A 109 -3.16 -23.63 -2.98
C PRO A 109 -2.68 -23.06 -1.64
N GLU A 110 -1.58 -22.29 -1.66
CA GLU A 110 -0.91 -21.75 -0.48
C GLU A 110 -1.50 -20.44 -0.01
N LEU A 111 -1.99 -19.58 -0.91
CA LEU A 111 -2.54 -18.26 -0.61
C LEU A 111 -3.41 -17.72 -1.75
N SER A 112 -4.29 -16.80 -1.41
CA SER A 112 -5.02 -15.97 -2.37
C SER A 112 -4.57 -14.53 -2.28
N ILE A 113 -4.43 -13.87 -3.42
CA ILE A 113 -4.02 -12.47 -3.52
C ILE A 113 -4.94 -11.68 -4.44
N ILE A 114 -5.11 -10.39 -4.17
CA ILE A 114 -5.57 -9.41 -5.13
C ILE A 114 -4.50 -8.35 -5.31
N VAL A 115 -4.28 -7.95 -6.56
CA VAL A 115 -3.30 -6.95 -6.96
C VAL A 115 -4.03 -5.75 -7.53
N PHE A 116 -3.65 -4.55 -7.12
CA PHE A 116 -4.20 -3.30 -7.64
C PHE A 116 -3.14 -2.19 -7.59
N ARG A 117 -3.48 -1.03 -8.14
CA ARG A 117 -2.54 0.09 -8.28
C ARG A 117 -3.06 1.34 -7.61
N ASP A 118 -2.15 2.07 -6.96
CA ASP A 118 -2.42 3.42 -6.48
C ASP A 118 -2.39 4.46 -7.63
N PRO A 119 -2.70 5.74 -7.37
CA PRO A 119 -2.68 6.77 -8.41
C PRO A 119 -1.33 7.00 -9.11
N ASP A 120 -0.23 6.62 -8.48
CA ASP A 120 1.13 6.71 -9.05
C ASP A 120 1.62 5.36 -9.61
N ASN A 121 0.70 4.41 -9.84
CA ASN A 121 0.97 3.07 -10.34
C ASN A 121 1.77 2.18 -9.38
N ILE A 122 1.86 2.54 -8.09
CA ILE A 122 2.51 1.68 -7.09
C ILE A 122 1.67 0.41 -6.92
N GLN A 123 2.31 -0.74 -7.01
CA GLN A 123 1.65 -2.03 -6.86
C GLN A 123 1.38 -2.32 -5.38
N ILE A 124 0.13 -2.62 -5.09
CA ILE A 124 -0.34 -3.01 -3.76
C ILE A 124 -1.04 -4.36 -3.88
N GLU A 125 -0.79 -5.21 -2.92
CA GLU A 125 -1.45 -6.52 -2.82
C GLU A 125 -2.19 -6.64 -1.49
N LEU A 126 -3.35 -7.28 -1.49
CA LEU A 126 -3.91 -7.87 -0.30
C LEU A 126 -3.80 -9.38 -0.41
N CYS A 127 -3.32 -10.03 0.65
CA CYS A 127 -3.05 -11.46 0.63
C CYS A 127 -3.58 -12.16 1.89
N THR A 128 -4.09 -13.37 1.71
CA THR A 128 -4.44 -14.25 2.84
C THR A 128 -3.17 -14.78 3.50
N PRO A 129 -3.25 -15.24 4.76
CA PRO A 129 -2.13 -15.93 5.38
C PRO A 129 -1.70 -17.15 4.55
N LEU A 130 -0.38 -17.40 4.51
CA LEU A 130 0.16 -18.62 3.90
C LEU A 130 -0.43 -19.83 4.59
N ARG A 131 -1.09 -20.69 3.81
CA ARG A 131 -1.51 -22.01 4.26
C ARG A 131 -0.28 -22.90 4.30
N ALA A 132 -0.07 -23.60 5.41
CA ALA A 132 1.00 -24.60 5.47
C ALA A 132 0.78 -25.63 4.37
N ALA A 133 1.79 -25.87 3.53
CA ALA A 133 1.77 -26.95 2.56
C ALA A 133 1.43 -28.26 3.33
N ARG A 134 0.40 -28.97 2.89
CA ARG A 134 0.18 -30.33 3.42
C ARG A 134 1.46 -31.12 3.13
N ARG A 135 2.15 -31.54 4.15
CA ARG A 135 3.20 -32.55 4.02
C ARG A 135 2.47 -33.88 3.85
N ASP A 136 2.37 -34.34 2.60
CA ASP A 136 2.01 -35.72 2.30
C ASP A 136 3.13 -36.67 2.74
#